data_79bf813c16e8a398971404ecbc459e67
#
_entry.id   79bf813c16e8a398971404ecbc459e67
#
_cell.length_a   1.000
_cell.length_b   1.000
_cell.length_c   1.000
_cell.angle_alpha   90.00
_cell.angle_beta   90.00
_cell.angle_gamma   90.00
#
_symmetry.space_group_name_H-M   'P 1'
#
loop_
_entity.id
_entity.type
_entity.pdbx_description
1 polymer ?
#
loop_
_entity_poly.entity_id
_entity_poly.type
_entity_poly.pdbx_seq_one_letter_code
_entity_poly.pdbx_strand_id
1 'polypeptide(L)'
;QAALQMDGVALGAALEREGSSLLGSDAGELAGAGKTGVTVQSNLEAVKEDFDVFIDFTRPEGTLTHLAFCRQHGKGMVIGTTGFDDAGKQAIQEAAADIAIVFAANFSVGVNVMLKLLEKAAKVMGDYTDIEIIEAHHRHKVDAPSGTALAMGEAIAYAMDKDLKDIAVYSREGHTGERVPGTIGFATVRAGDIVGEHTAMFADIGERVEITHKASSRMTFANGAVRSALWLKGKPNGLFDMRDVLELNNL
;
A
#
# COMPACT_ATOMS: atom_id res chain seq x y z
N GLN A 1 -9.27 10.95 10.28
CA GLN A 1 -9.56 10.11 11.47
C GLN A 1 -8.27 9.53 12.03
N ALA A 2 -7.47 8.80 11.25
CA ALA A 2 -6.25 8.12 11.72
C ALA A 2 -5.27 9.08 12.43
N ALA A 3 -5.01 10.25 11.85
CA ALA A 3 -4.11 11.24 12.45
C ALA A 3 -4.61 11.77 13.81
N LEU A 4 -5.93 11.88 13.99
CA LEU A 4 -6.54 12.33 15.25
C LEU A 4 -6.55 11.26 16.35
N GLN A 5 -6.27 10.01 16.00
CA GLN A 5 -6.29 8.87 16.92
C GLN A 5 -4.89 8.39 17.29
N MET A 6 -3.85 8.88 16.62
CA MET A 6 -2.48 8.41 16.82
C MET A 6 -1.71 9.39 17.72
N ASP A 7 -1.20 8.87 18.84
CA ASP A 7 -0.34 9.64 19.74
C ASP A 7 0.95 10.09 19.04
N GLY A 8 1.36 11.33 19.30
CA GLY A 8 2.55 11.92 18.70
C GLY A 8 2.37 12.50 17.29
N VAL A 9 1.12 12.51 16.80
CA VAL A 9 0.73 13.10 15.50
C VAL A 9 -0.36 14.14 15.73
N ALA A 10 -0.29 15.24 14.99
CA ALA A 10 -1.33 16.25 14.91
C ALA A 10 -1.72 16.49 13.45
N LEU A 11 -3.00 16.75 13.20
CA LEU A 11 -3.46 17.20 11.91
C LEU A 11 -3.14 18.72 11.78
N GLY A 12 -2.11 19.06 11.00
CA GLY A 12 -1.69 20.45 10.81
C GLY A 12 -2.41 21.12 9.64
N ALA A 13 -2.58 20.40 8.53
CA ALA A 13 -3.24 20.93 7.34
C ALA A 13 -4.09 19.87 6.65
N ALA A 14 -5.07 20.29 5.87
CA ALA A 14 -5.87 19.46 4.99
C ALA A 14 -5.99 20.14 3.63
N LEU A 15 -5.67 19.39 2.58
CA LEU A 15 -5.59 19.92 1.22
C LEU A 15 -6.54 19.19 0.29
N GLU A 16 -7.12 19.95 -0.61
CA GLU A 16 -7.99 19.49 -1.69
C GLU A 16 -7.68 20.30 -2.96
N ARG A 17 -7.98 19.73 -4.10
CA ARG A 17 -7.76 20.40 -5.39
C ARG A 17 -8.55 21.72 -5.48
N GLU A 18 -8.04 22.65 -6.24
CA GLU A 18 -8.73 23.88 -6.55
C GLU A 18 -10.11 23.59 -7.19
N GLY A 19 -11.12 24.38 -6.80
CA GLY A 19 -12.51 24.22 -7.24
C GLY A 19 -13.28 23.08 -6.57
N SER A 20 -12.73 22.39 -5.58
CA SER A 20 -13.46 21.41 -4.78
C SER A 20 -14.54 22.10 -3.92
N SER A 21 -15.71 21.48 -3.83
CA SER A 21 -16.80 21.93 -2.93
C SER A 21 -16.48 21.75 -1.45
N LEU A 22 -15.39 21.04 -1.12
CA LEU A 22 -14.96 20.80 0.26
C LEU A 22 -14.09 21.93 0.82
N LEU A 23 -13.60 22.85 -0.02
CA LEU A 23 -12.79 23.99 0.43
C LEU A 23 -13.55 24.85 1.42
N GLY A 24 -12.85 25.24 2.48
CA GLY A 24 -13.43 26.03 3.57
C GLY A 24 -14.15 25.23 4.66
N SER A 25 -14.35 23.93 4.46
CA SER A 25 -14.93 23.04 5.48
C SER A 25 -13.89 22.63 6.53
N ASP A 26 -14.34 22.30 7.75
CA ASP A 26 -13.47 21.70 8.77
C ASP A 26 -13.14 20.23 8.40
N ALA A 27 -11.85 19.90 8.38
CA ALA A 27 -11.37 18.57 7.99
C ALA A 27 -11.85 17.46 8.93
N GLY A 28 -11.98 17.75 10.22
CA GLY A 28 -12.48 16.79 11.20
C GLY A 28 -13.98 16.53 11.05
N GLU A 29 -14.77 17.56 10.78
CA GLU A 29 -16.21 17.41 10.51
C GLU A 29 -16.44 16.59 9.23
N LEU A 30 -15.69 16.86 8.15
CA LEU A 30 -15.74 16.05 6.92
C LEU A 30 -15.36 14.58 7.16
N ALA A 31 -14.44 14.34 8.07
CA ALA A 31 -14.02 12.98 8.43
C ALA A 31 -14.97 12.30 9.44
N GLY A 32 -16.01 12.97 9.92
CA GLY A 32 -16.88 12.43 10.97
C GLY A 32 -16.21 12.28 12.35
N ALA A 33 -15.15 13.06 12.60
CA ALA A 33 -14.36 13.01 13.83
C ALA A 33 -14.60 14.24 14.76
N GLY A 34 -15.59 15.07 14.42
CA GLY A 34 -15.87 16.34 15.12
C GLY A 34 -14.97 17.48 14.63
N LYS A 35 -15.20 18.66 15.16
CA LYS A 35 -14.49 19.87 14.74
C LYS A 35 -13.05 19.88 15.22
N THR A 36 -12.11 20.10 14.30
CA THR A 36 -10.67 20.18 14.59
C THR A 36 -10.10 21.59 14.50
N GLY A 37 -10.79 22.51 13.83
CA GLY A 37 -10.27 23.84 13.52
C GLY A 37 -9.35 23.88 12.30
N VAL A 38 -9.03 22.73 11.68
CA VAL A 38 -8.22 22.65 10.46
C VAL A 38 -9.13 22.79 9.25
N THR A 39 -9.00 23.90 8.54
CA THR A 39 -9.79 24.19 7.34
C THR A 39 -9.16 23.56 6.10
N VAL A 40 -9.97 22.90 5.28
CA VAL A 40 -9.55 22.35 3.98
C VAL A 40 -9.22 23.50 3.02
N GLN A 41 -8.02 23.49 2.47
CA GLN A 41 -7.48 24.52 1.58
C GLN A 41 -6.94 23.92 0.28
N SER A 42 -6.70 24.74 -0.74
CA SER A 42 -6.04 24.34 -1.98
C SER A 42 -4.61 24.91 -2.11
N ASN A 43 -4.25 25.89 -1.27
CA ASN A 43 -2.96 26.58 -1.36
C ASN A 43 -1.94 26.00 -0.38
N LEU A 44 -0.98 25.22 -0.90
CA LEU A 44 0.13 24.65 -0.13
C LEU A 44 1.00 25.70 0.55
N GLU A 45 1.27 26.84 -0.11
CA GLU A 45 2.09 27.88 0.45
C GLU A 45 1.47 28.52 1.72
N ALA A 46 0.14 28.57 1.78
CA ALA A 46 -0.56 29.13 2.93
C ALA A 46 -0.44 28.28 4.18
N VAL A 47 -0.15 26.98 4.05
CA VAL A 47 -0.12 26.02 5.16
C VAL A 47 1.26 25.39 5.37
N LYS A 48 2.29 25.85 4.70
CA LYS A 48 3.63 25.26 4.73
C LYS A 48 4.27 25.17 6.11
N GLU A 49 3.91 26.07 7.01
CA GLU A 49 4.43 26.05 8.39
C GLU A 49 3.58 25.18 9.34
N ASP A 50 2.44 24.68 8.86
CA ASP A 50 1.48 23.95 9.69
C ASP A 50 1.75 22.44 9.71
N PHE A 51 2.68 21.91 8.89
CA PHE A 51 2.99 20.48 8.85
C PHE A 51 4.48 20.19 8.68
N ASP A 52 4.89 19.03 9.14
CA ASP A 52 6.27 18.48 8.98
C ASP A 52 6.34 17.43 7.88
N VAL A 53 5.30 16.61 7.74
CA VAL A 53 5.20 15.50 6.79
C VAL A 53 3.91 15.58 6.01
N PHE A 54 4.00 15.45 4.69
CA PHE A 54 2.87 15.43 3.76
C PHE A 54 2.46 13.99 3.43
N ILE A 55 1.20 13.62 3.64
CA ILE A 55 0.65 12.31 3.26
C ILE A 55 -0.17 12.47 1.98
N ASP A 56 0.20 11.75 0.92
CA ASP A 56 -0.39 11.87 -0.42
C ASP A 56 -0.96 10.54 -0.94
N PHE A 57 -2.27 10.56 -1.24
CA PHE A 57 -3.01 9.50 -1.91
C PHE A 57 -3.83 10.07 -3.07
N THR A 58 -3.22 10.89 -3.92
CA THR A 58 -3.90 11.59 -5.00
C THR A 58 -3.72 10.85 -6.34
N ARG A 59 -3.13 11.52 -7.32
CA ARG A 59 -2.77 10.99 -8.64
C ARG A 59 -1.33 11.34 -8.95
N PRO A 60 -0.65 10.61 -9.86
CA PRO A 60 0.76 10.84 -10.17
C PRO A 60 1.12 12.32 -10.41
N GLU A 61 0.35 13.05 -11.20
CA GLU A 61 0.61 14.45 -11.50
C GLU A 61 0.49 15.35 -10.26
N GLY A 62 -0.52 15.11 -9.42
CA GLY A 62 -0.70 15.81 -8.16
C GLY A 62 0.43 15.52 -7.18
N THR A 63 0.78 14.23 -7.05
CA THR A 63 1.88 13.80 -6.18
C THR A 63 3.21 14.43 -6.59
N LEU A 64 3.53 14.49 -7.89
CA LEU A 64 4.78 15.12 -8.37
C LEU A 64 4.82 16.62 -8.08
N THR A 65 3.68 17.30 -8.15
CA THR A 65 3.56 18.71 -7.73
C THR A 65 3.81 18.88 -6.24
N HIS A 66 3.19 18.05 -5.41
CA HIS A 66 3.38 18.05 -3.95
C HIS A 66 4.81 17.66 -3.57
N LEU A 67 5.42 16.72 -4.29
CA LEU A 67 6.80 16.28 -4.11
C LEU A 67 7.79 17.43 -4.35
N ALA A 68 7.61 18.18 -5.45
CA ALA A 68 8.44 19.36 -5.76
C ALA A 68 8.35 20.40 -4.65
N PHE A 69 7.13 20.65 -4.13
CA PHE A 69 6.90 21.54 -3.00
C PHE A 69 7.59 21.05 -1.73
N CYS A 70 7.38 19.78 -1.35
CA CYS A 70 7.99 19.18 -0.15
C CYS A 70 9.54 19.25 -0.24
N ARG A 71 10.11 18.94 -1.39
CA ARG A 71 11.54 19.05 -1.66
C ARG A 71 12.06 20.48 -1.45
N GLN A 72 11.35 21.48 -2.00
CA GLN A 72 11.72 22.90 -1.89
C GLN A 72 11.71 23.38 -0.43
N HIS A 73 10.77 22.88 0.39
CA HIS A 73 10.56 23.34 1.76
C HIS A 73 11.12 22.38 2.83
N GLY A 74 11.87 21.34 2.44
CA GLY A 74 12.46 20.37 3.36
C GLY A 74 11.44 19.58 4.18
N LYS A 75 10.25 19.30 3.64
CA LYS A 75 9.19 18.54 4.30
C LYS A 75 9.29 17.06 3.92
N GLY A 76 9.12 16.17 4.91
CA GLY A 76 9.00 14.73 4.65
C GLY A 76 7.73 14.38 3.87
N MET A 77 7.73 13.23 3.19
CA MET A 77 6.57 12.81 2.41
C MET A 77 6.24 11.34 2.55
N VAL A 78 4.95 11.01 2.65
CA VAL A 78 4.41 9.64 2.59
C VAL A 78 3.57 9.55 1.32
N ILE A 79 3.98 8.70 0.39
CA ILE A 79 3.37 8.56 -0.93
C ILE A 79 2.67 7.20 -1.03
N GLY A 80 1.33 7.24 -1.06
CA GLY A 80 0.47 6.08 -1.32
C GLY A 80 -0.16 6.07 -2.71
N THR A 81 0.09 7.10 -3.51
CA THR A 81 -0.30 7.17 -4.92
C THR A 81 0.42 6.10 -5.72
N THR A 82 -0.30 5.43 -6.60
CA THR A 82 0.23 4.39 -7.50
C THR A 82 0.06 4.81 -8.96
N GLY A 83 0.63 4.05 -9.89
CA GLY A 83 0.48 4.28 -11.33
C GLY A 83 1.48 5.27 -11.92
N PHE A 84 2.59 5.55 -11.25
CA PHE A 84 3.68 6.34 -11.82
C PHE A 84 4.34 5.60 -12.99
N ASP A 85 4.67 6.35 -14.02
CA ASP A 85 5.61 5.93 -15.05
C ASP A 85 7.07 5.94 -14.53
N ASP A 86 8.01 5.57 -15.38
CA ASP A 86 9.42 5.50 -15.00
C ASP A 86 9.99 6.89 -14.67
N ALA A 87 9.54 7.94 -15.36
CA ALA A 87 9.95 9.32 -15.09
C ALA A 87 9.45 9.79 -13.70
N GLY A 88 8.20 9.46 -13.35
CA GLY A 88 7.64 9.77 -12.04
C GLY A 88 8.35 9.02 -10.90
N LYS A 89 8.68 7.74 -11.09
CA LYS A 89 9.48 6.98 -10.13
C LYS A 89 10.90 7.55 -9.96
N GLN A 90 11.52 7.97 -11.08
CA GLN A 90 12.82 8.62 -11.06
C GLN A 90 12.78 9.93 -10.27
N ALA A 91 11.74 10.75 -10.47
CA ALA A 91 11.59 12.01 -9.73
C ALA A 91 11.46 11.78 -8.21
N ILE A 92 10.74 10.72 -7.79
CA ILE A 92 10.64 10.34 -6.38
C ILE A 92 12.03 9.91 -5.85
N GLN A 93 12.75 9.10 -6.60
CA GLN A 93 14.11 8.66 -6.24
C GLN A 93 15.08 9.82 -6.10
N GLU A 94 15.03 10.80 -6.99
CA GLU A 94 15.88 11.99 -6.94
C GLU A 94 15.54 12.90 -5.75
N ALA A 95 14.25 13.08 -5.45
CA ALA A 95 13.80 13.88 -4.32
C ALA A 95 14.25 13.30 -2.96
N ALA A 96 14.45 12.00 -2.89
CA ALA A 96 14.92 11.31 -1.69
C ALA A 96 16.35 11.70 -1.27
N ALA A 97 17.13 12.33 -2.15
CA ALA A 97 18.42 12.92 -1.78
C ALA A 97 18.25 14.16 -0.87
N ASP A 98 17.13 14.86 -0.98
CA ASP A 98 16.89 16.14 -0.31
C ASP A 98 15.90 16.02 0.87
N ILE A 99 14.98 15.05 0.85
CA ILE A 99 13.97 14.82 1.89
C ILE A 99 13.79 13.34 2.20
N ALA A 100 13.22 13.04 3.38
CA ALA A 100 12.85 11.68 3.75
C ALA A 100 11.48 11.31 3.16
N ILE A 101 11.40 10.20 2.43
CA ILE A 101 10.19 9.76 1.73
C ILE A 101 9.88 8.30 2.09
N VAL A 102 8.63 8.00 2.48
CA VAL A 102 8.08 6.63 2.47
C VAL A 102 7.21 6.49 1.22
N PHE A 103 7.58 5.59 0.32
CA PHE A 103 6.82 5.28 -0.88
C PHE A 103 6.40 3.81 -0.87
N ALA A 104 5.11 3.54 -0.85
CA ALA A 104 4.58 2.17 -0.82
C ALA A 104 3.25 2.05 -1.57
N ALA A 105 3.06 0.94 -2.26
CA ALA A 105 1.81 0.62 -2.93
C ALA A 105 0.69 0.20 -1.95
N ASN A 106 1.06 -0.23 -0.73
CA ASN A 106 0.10 -0.65 0.29
C ASN A 106 0.64 -0.33 1.69
N PHE A 107 -0.14 0.41 2.46
CA PHE A 107 0.19 0.84 3.83
C PHE A 107 -0.38 -0.06 4.93
N SER A 108 -1.09 -1.13 4.62
CA SER A 108 -1.56 -2.07 5.64
C SER A 108 -0.39 -2.80 6.29
N VAL A 109 -0.27 -2.67 7.61
CA VAL A 109 0.73 -3.43 8.40
C VAL A 109 0.57 -4.92 8.16
N GLY A 110 -0.69 -5.42 8.24
CA GLY A 110 -0.98 -6.84 8.06
C GLY A 110 -0.60 -7.37 6.67
N VAL A 111 -0.86 -6.59 5.60
CA VAL A 111 -0.45 -6.98 4.24
C VAL A 111 1.07 -7.06 4.12
N ASN A 112 1.82 -6.08 4.63
CA ASN A 112 3.28 -6.10 4.54
C ASN A 112 3.90 -7.25 5.35
N VAL A 113 3.36 -7.54 6.55
CA VAL A 113 3.77 -8.72 7.33
C VAL A 113 3.45 -10.00 6.57
N MET A 114 2.25 -10.12 5.99
CA MET A 114 1.86 -11.28 5.17
C MET A 114 2.84 -11.49 4.01
N LEU A 115 3.17 -10.46 3.24
CA LEU A 115 4.13 -10.56 2.13
C LEU A 115 5.47 -11.12 2.59
N LYS A 116 5.96 -10.67 3.75
CA LYS A 116 7.22 -11.19 4.31
C LYS A 116 7.13 -12.65 4.74
N LEU A 117 6.01 -13.06 5.33
CA LEU A 117 5.76 -14.46 5.68
C LEU A 117 5.68 -15.35 4.42
N LEU A 118 5.09 -14.84 3.34
CA LEU A 118 5.02 -15.54 2.05
C LEU A 118 6.41 -15.77 1.45
N GLU A 119 7.31 -14.78 1.51
CA GLU A 119 8.71 -14.95 1.09
C GLU A 119 9.39 -16.08 1.88
N LYS A 120 9.17 -16.16 3.20
CA LYS A 120 9.74 -17.21 4.04
C LYS A 120 9.13 -18.59 3.75
N ALA A 121 7.80 -18.67 3.62
CA ALA A 121 7.11 -19.91 3.27
C ALA A 121 7.57 -20.43 1.90
N ALA A 122 7.64 -19.55 0.89
CA ALA A 122 8.04 -19.91 -0.45
C ALA A 122 9.49 -20.44 -0.53
N LYS A 123 10.41 -19.88 0.25
CA LYS A 123 11.79 -20.40 0.34
C LYS A 123 11.89 -21.83 0.85
N VAL A 124 10.95 -22.26 1.70
CA VAL A 124 10.95 -23.59 2.30
C VAL A 124 10.09 -24.56 1.51
N MET A 125 8.94 -24.11 1.01
CA MET A 125 7.88 -24.96 0.46
C MET A 125 7.66 -24.77 -1.06
N GLY A 126 8.18 -23.70 -1.66
CA GLY A 126 7.84 -23.30 -3.03
C GLY A 126 8.19 -24.34 -4.11
N ASP A 127 9.23 -25.14 -3.91
CA ASP A 127 9.70 -26.10 -4.91
C ASP A 127 8.84 -27.36 -5.01
N TYR A 128 8.10 -27.73 -3.97
CA TYR A 128 7.37 -29.00 -3.91
C TYR A 128 5.87 -28.87 -3.67
N THR A 129 5.37 -27.68 -3.27
CA THR A 129 3.95 -27.48 -3.02
C THR A 129 3.23 -26.86 -4.21
N ASP A 130 1.93 -27.09 -4.27
CA ASP A 130 1.00 -26.38 -5.15
C ASP A 130 0.64 -25.05 -4.52
N ILE A 131 0.86 -23.94 -5.25
CA ILE A 131 0.65 -22.60 -4.73
C ILE A 131 -0.57 -21.96 -5.38
N GLU A 132 -1.55 -21.57 -4.56
CA GLU A 132 -2.77 -20.89 -5.01
C GLU A 132 -3.01 -19.62 -4.18
N ILE A 133 -3.37 -18.53 -4.86
CA ILE A 133 -3.75 -17.26 -4.24
C ILE A 133 -5.23 -17.04 -4.47
N ILE A 134 -5.99 -16.91 -3.39
CA ILE A 134 -7.44 -16.68 -3.40
C ILE A 134 -7.69 -15.28 -2.86
N GLU A 135 -8.40 -14.44 -3.61
CA GLU A 135 -8.75 -13.09 -3.16
C GLU A 135 -10.24 -12.80 -3.31
N ALA A 136 -10.77 -12.03 -2.38
CA ALA A 136 -12.16 -11.60 -2.40
C ALA A 136 -12.28 -10.10 -2.11
N HIS A 137 -13.10 -9.41 -2.90
CA HIS A 137 -13.42 -8.00 -2.73
C HIS A 137 -14.89 -7.73 -3.04
N HIS A 138 -15.33 -6.51 -2.71
CA HIS A 138 -16.68 -6.02 -2.97
C HIS A 138 -17.01 -6.03 -4.47
N ARG A 139 -18.33 -6.07 -4.78
CA ARG A 139 -18.85 -6.14 -6.17
C ARG A 139 -18.42 -5.00 -7.10
N HIS A 140 -17.96 -3.89 -6.55
CA HIS A 140 -17.60 -2.68 -7.31
C HIS A 140 -16.11 -2.61 -7.68
N LYS A 141 -15.29 -3.60 -7.27
CA LYS A 141 -13.87 -3.65 -7.64
C LYS A 141 -13.73 -4.07 -9.10
N VAL A 142 -13.02 -3.25 -9.90
CA VAL A 142 -12.94 -3.39 -11.36
C VAL A 142 -11.72 -4.16 -11.85
N ASP A 143 -10.62 -4.13 -11.09
CA ASP A 143 -9.39 -4.88 -11.41
C ASP A 143 -9.44 -6.30 -10.83
N ALA A 144 -8.89 -7.26 -11.57
CA ALA A 144 -8.75 -8.68 -11.17
C ALA A 144 -7.52 -9.31 -11.87
N PRO A 145 -6.63 -10.01 -11.14
CA PRO A 145 -6.56 -10.06 -9.68
C PRO A 145 -6.30 -8.71 -9.05
N SER A 146 -6.55 -8.58 -7.73
CA SER A 146 -6.23 -7.34 -7.00
C SER A 146 -4.72 -7.08 -6.97
N GLY A 147 -4.33 -5.80 -6.87
CA GLY A 147 -2.91 -5.43 -6.73
C GLY A 147 -2.22 -6.12 -5.55
N THR A 148 -2.93 -6.37 -4.45
CA THR A 148 -2.39 -7.13 -3.30
C THR A 148 -2.17 -8.61 -3.66
N ALA A 149 -3.08 -9.23 -4.40
CA ALA A 149 -2.91 -10.62 -4.84
C ALA A 149 -1.72 -10.75 -5.80
N LEU A 150 -1.54 -9.79 -6.72
CA LEU A 150 -0.37 -9.76 -7.59
C LEU A 150 0.92 -9.59 -6.78
N ALA A 151 0.96 -8.68 -5.81
CA ALA A 151 2.11 -8.50 -4.92
C ALA A 151 2.43 -9.76 -4.10
N MET A 152 1.43 -10.54 -3.69
CA MET A 152 1.63 -11.85 -3.06
C MET A 152 2.31 -12.83 -4.01
N GLY A 153 1.83 -12.91 -5.25
CA GLY A 153 2.44 -13.75 -6.29
C GLY A 153 3.86 -13.34 -6.60
N GLU A 154 4.12 -12.05 -6.71
CA GLU A 154 5.47 -11.49 -6.93
C GLU A 154 6.43 -11.82 -5.78
N ALA A 155 5.98 -11.66 -4.52
CA ALA A 155 6.78 -12.00 -3.35
C ALA A 155 7.14 -13.49 -3.29
N ILE A 156 6.20 -14.36 -3.62
CA ILE A 156 6.42 -15.81 -3.70
C ILE A 156 7.37 -16.14 -4.85
N ALA A 157 7.10 -15.64 -6.06
CA ALA A 157 7.92 -15.91 -7.25
C ALA A 157 9.36 -15.43 -7.05
N TYR A 158 9.54 -14.22 -6.50
CA TYR A 158 10.85 -13.67 -6.15
C TYR A 158 11.62 -14.59 -5.17
N ALA A 159 10.94 -15.09 -4.13
CA ALA A 159 11.55 -15.98 -3.15
C ALA A 159 11.95 -17.35 -3.75
N MET A 160 11.34 -17.75 -4.88
CA MET A 160 11.64 -18.96 -5.67
C MET A 160 12.61 -18.70 -6.82
N ASP A 161 13.21 -17.51 -6.93
CA ASP A 161 14.06 -17.07 -8.04
C ASP A 161 13.37 -17.20 -9.42
N LYS A 162 12.07 -16.86 -9.48
CA LYS A 162 11.23 -16.92 -10.69
C LYS A 162 10.57 -15.56 -10.97
N ASP A 163 10.17 -15.34 -12.22
CA ASP A 163 9.33 -14.21 -12.60
C ASP A 163 7.85 -14.65 -12.58
N LEU A 164 6.99 -13.88 -11.89
CA LEU A 164 5.57 -14.20 -11.76
C LEU A 164 4.90 -14.37 -13.13
N LYS A 165 5.25 -13.53 -14.12
CA LYS A 165 4.65 -13.58 -15.46
C LYS A 165 4.84 -14.91 -16.18
N ASP A 166 5.90 -15.66 -15.84
CA ASP A 166 6.23 -16.93 -16.48
C ASP A 166 5.51 -18.11 -15.81
N ILE A 167 5.05 -17.95 -14.55
CA ILE A 167 4.48 -19.04 -13.75
C ILE A 167 3.04 -18.77 -13.26
N ALA A 168 2.46 -17.60 -13.55
CA ALA A 168 1.10 -17.26 -13.12
C ALA A 168 0.03 -17.96 -13.96
N VAL A 169 -1.00 -18.50 -13.30
CA VAL A 169 -2.20 -19.06 -13.92
C VAL A 169 -3.43 -18.30 -13.40
N TYR A 170 -3.98 -17.42 -14.24
CA TYR A 170 -5.06 -16.50 -13.84
C TYR A 170 -6.46 -17.07 -13.97
N SER A 171 -6.63 -18.17 -14.74
CA SER A 171 -7.93 -18.82 -14.90
C SER A 171 -7.78 -20.29 -15.26
N ARG A 172 -8.75 -21.10 -14.86
CA ARG A 172 -8.95 -22.49 -15.29
C ARG A 172 -10.43 -22.66 -15.67
N GLU A 173 -10.69 -23.05 -16.91
CA GLU A 173 -12.05 -23.26 -17.41
C GLU A 173 -12.09 -24.50 -18.30
N GLY A 174 -13.13 -25.33 -18.18
CA GLY A 174 -13.31 -26.55 -18.96
C GLY A 174 -12.30 -27.65 -18.59
N HIS A 175 -11.84 -28.40 -19.60
CA HIS A 175 -10.87 -29.47 -19.45
C HIS A 175 -9.43 -28.91 -19.59
N THR A 176 -8.81 -28.53 -18.49
CA THR A 176 -7.48 -27.90 -18.47
C THR A 176 -6.31 -28.88 -18.29
N GLY A 177 -6.63 -30.17 -18.10
CA GLY A 177 -5.62 -31.18 -17.72
C GLY A 177 -5.26 -31.07 -16.24
N GLU A 178 -4.25 -31.83 -15.83
CA GLU A 178 -3.71 -31.75 -14.47
C GLU A 178 -2.99 -30.42 -14.24
N ARG A 179 -2.88 -30.03 -12.97
CA ARG A 179 -2.16 -28.83 -12.56
C ARG A 179 -0.68 -28.94 -12.98
N VAL A 180 -0.17 -27.87 -13.59
CA VAL A 180 1.26 -27.80 -13.94
C VAL A 180 2.06 -27.45 -12.67
N PRO A 181 3.02 -28.33 -12.27
CA PRO A 181 3.88 -28.07 -11.10
C PRO A 181 4.68 -26.78 -11.24
N GLY A 182 4.92 -26.09 -10.10
CA GLY A 182 5.74 -24.87 -10.04
C GLY A 182 5.05 -23.61 -10.57
N THR A 183 3.73 -23.68 -10.83
CA THR A 183 2.92 -22.51 -11.16
C THR A 183 2.26 -21.90 -9.92
N ILE A 184 1.85 -20.64 -9.99
CA ILE A 184 1.05 -19.93 -8.98
C ILE A 184 -0.33 -19.65 -9.58
N GLY A 185 -1.38 -20.29 -9.01
CA GLY A 185 -2.74 -20.06 -9.45
C GLY A 185 -3.39 -18.86 -8.75
N PHE A 186 -4.35 -18.22 -9.42
CA PHE A 186 -5.14 -17.13 -8.89
C PHE A 186 -6.63 -17.42 -8.99
N ALA A 187 -7.34 -17.22 -7.88
CA ALA A 187 -8.80 -17.28 -7.84
C ALA A 187 -9.36 -15.96 -7.30
N THR A 188 -10.27 -15.37 -8.06
CA THR A 188 -10.84 -14.04 -7.79
C THR A 188 -12.31 -14.14 -7.44
N VAL A 189 -12.71 -13.59 -6.31
CA VAL A 189 -14.12 -13.48 -5.86
C VAL A 189 -14.53 -12.01 -5.80
N ARG A 190 -15.72 -11.68 -6.31
CA ARG A 190 -16.38 -10.36 -6.22
C ARG A 190 -17.76 -10.55 -5.62
N ALA A 191 -17.94 -10.10 -4.35
CA ALA A 191 -19.19 -10.31 -3.61
C ALA A 191 -19.41 -9.23 -2.55
N GLY A 192 -20.67 -8.83 -2.40
CA GLY A 192 -21.14 -7.97 -1.32
C GLY A 192 -20.31 -6.68 -1.16
N ASP A 193 -19.93 -6.44 0.08
CA ASP A 193 -19.16 -5.29 0.56
C ASP A 193 -17.78 -5.67 1.14
N ILE A 194 -17.27 -6.85 0.80
CA ILE A 194 -15.96 -7.36 1.26
C ILE A 194 -14.88 -6.29 1.00
N VAL A 195 -14.20 -5.85 2.06
CA VAL A 195 -13.18 -4.80 1.96
C VAL A 195 -11.94 -5.31 1.24
N GLY A 196 -11.51 -6.53 1.57
CA GLY A 196 -10.39 -7.22 0.93
C GLY A 196 -9.92 -8.40 1.77
N GLU A 197 -9.97 -9.59 1.20
CA GLU A 197 -9.48 -10.83 1.81
C GLU A 197 -8.50 -11.49 0.85
N HIS A 198 -7.39 -12.01 1.37
CA HIS A 198 -6.33 -12.62 0.58
C HIS A 198 -5.80 -13.84 1.33
N THR A 199 -5.73 -14.97 0.66
CA THR A 199 -5.13 -16.20 1.18
C THR A 199 -4.15 -16.75 0.18
N ALA A 200 -2.91 -17.01 0.59
CA ALA A 200 -2.01 -17.88 -0.15
C ALA A 200 -2.00 -19.26 0.48
N MET A 201 -2.15 -20.26 -0.34
CA MET A 201 -2.13 -21.68 0.03
C MET A 201 -0.87 -22.33 -0.54
N PHE A 202 -0.13 -23.04 0.29
CA PHE A 202 0.95 -23.94 -0.06
C PHE A 202 0.47 -25.36 0.27
N ALA A 203 0.08 -26.15 -0.72
CA ALA A 203 -0.56 -27.43 -0.53
C ALA A 203 0.34 -28.57 -1.02
N ASP A 204 0.54 -29.57 -0.16
CA ASP A 204 1.19 -30.83 -0.48
C ASP A 204 0.27 -32.01 -0.15
N ILE A 205 0.71 -33.23 -0.49
CA ILE A 205 -0.04 -34.45 -0.14
C ILE A 205 0.00 -34.65 1.38
N GLY A 206 -1.18 -34.55 1.99
CA GLY A 206 -1.36 -34.77 3.43
C GLY A 206 -1.32 -33.51 4.29
N GLU A 207 -0.85 -32.38 3.79
CA GLU A 207 -0.88 -31.10 4.53
C GLU A 207 -0.98 -29.89 3.61
N ARG A 208 -1.38 -28.78 4.18
CA ARG A 208 -1.28 -27.47 3.54
C ARG A 208 -1.07 -26.37 4.57
N VAL A 209 -0.36 -25.32 4.17
CA VAL A 209 -0.19 -24.10 4.93
C VAL A 209 -0.95 -22.98 4.24
N GLU A 210 -1.78 -22.25 5.00
CA GLU A 210 -2.53 -21.11 4.52
C GLU A 210 -2.09 -19.86 5.27
N ILE A 211 -1.71 -18.80 4.55
CA ILE A 211 -1.38 -17.49 5.12
C ILE A 211 -2.43 -16.52 4.63
N THR A 212 -3.24 -16.01 5.56
CA THR A 212 -4.44 -15.21 5.26
C THR A 212 -4.38 -13.84 5.90
N HIS A 213 -4.76 -12.82 5.13
CA HIS A 213 -5.05 -11.47 5.62
C HIS A 213 -6.48 -11.07 5.25
N LYS A 214 -7.23 -10.54 6.22
CA LYS A 214 -8.59 -10.01 6.04
C LYS A 214 -8.66 -8.58 6.54
N ALA A 215 -9.00 -7.65 5.66
CA ALA A 215 -9.26 -6.27 6.01
C ALA A 215 -10.74 -6.09 6.34
N SER A 216 -11.05 -5.63 7.55
CA SER A 216 -12.41 -5.30 7.99
C SER A 216 -12.74 -3.81 7.81
N SER A 217 -11.71 -2.96 7.62
CA SER A 217 -11.85 -1.51 7.48
C SER A 217 -10.71 -0.95 6.63
N ARG A 218 -11.01 0.11 5.87
CA ARG A 218 -9.99 0.87 5.15
C ARG A 218 -9.09 1.70 6.07
N MET A 219 -9.46 1.85 7.35
CA MET A 219 -8.63 2.52 8.35
C MET A 219 -7.25 1.86 8.53
N THR A 220 -7.11 0.57 8.22
CA THR A 220 -5.81 -0.11 8.27
C THR A 220 -4.75 0.55 7.38
N PHE A 221 -5.14 1.05 6.19
CA PHE A 221 -4.24 1.75 5.26
C PHE A 221 -3.91 3.16 5.77
N ALA A 222 -4.92 3.89 6.25
CA ALA A 222 -4.75 5.23 6.81
C ALA A 222 -3.85 5.21 8.05
N ASN A 223 -4.06 4.25 8.96
CA ASN A 223 -3.23 4.08 10.15
C ASN A 223 -1.76 3.77 9.78
N GLY A 224 -1.53 2.95 8.76
CA GLY A 224 -0.17 2.68 8.28
C GLY A 224 0.50 3.90 7.66
N ALA A 225 -0.23 4.73 6.93
CA ALA A 225 0.30 5.97 6.37
C ALA A 225 0.67 6.98 7.46
N VAL A 226 -0.20 7.15 8.48
CA VAL A 226 0.09 8.03 9.63
C VAL A 226 1.25 7.49 10.45
N ARG A 227 1.34 6.17 10.66
CA ARG A 227 2.50 5.53 11.29
C ARG A 227 3.79 5.81 10.53
N SER A 228 3.74 5.77 9.18
CA SER A 228 4.90 6.09 8.34
C SER A 228 5.33 7.54 8.48
N ALA A 229 4.38 8.48 8.58
CA ALA A 229 4.66 9.88 8.81
C ALA A 229 5.35 10.10 10.17
N LEU A 230 4.86 9.45 11.23
CA LEU A 230 5.50 9.50 12.55
C LEU A 230 6.90 8.86 12.53
N TRP A 231 7.06 7.74 11.82
CA TRP A 231 8.34 7.04 11.70
C TRP A 231 9.41 7.87 10.98
N LEU A 232 9.02 8.74 10.03
CA LEU A 232 9.94 9.65 9.33
C LEU A 232 10.57 10.69 10.25
N LYS A 233 9.99 10.96 11.42
CA LYS A 233 10.56 11.93 12.37
C LYS A 233 11.99 11.55 12.76
N GLY A 234 12.94 12.42 12.45
CA GLY A 234 14.35 12.23 12.76
C GLY A 234 15.08 11.23 11.86
N LYS A 235 14.45 10.74 10.79
CA LYS A 235 15.13 9.94 9.77
C LYS A 235 15.98 10.83 8.86
N PRO A 236 17.11 10.33 8.35
CA PRO A 236 17.87 11.02 7.31
C PRO A 236 17.06 11.08 6.01
N ASN A 237 17.46 11.95 5.10
CA ASN A 237 16.94 11.94 3.74
C ASN A 237 17.14 10.55 3.12
N GLY A 238 16.18 10.10 2.35
CA GLY A 238 16.21 8.77 1.74
C GLY A 238 14.84 8.32 1.27
N LEU A 239 14.86 7.28 0.44
CA LEU A 239 13.65 6.58 0.00
C LEU A 239 13.50 5.30 0.82
N PHE A 240 12.37 5.22 1.50
CA PHE A 240 11.98 4.12 2.37
C PHE A 240 10.67 3.50 1.91
N ASP A 241 10.40 2.28 2.34
CA ASP A 241 9.13 1.60 2.13
C ASP A 241 8.52 1.10 3.46
N MET A 242 7.42 0.36 3.36
CA MET A 242 6.77 -0.19 4.56
C MET A 242 7.61 -1.28 5.26
N ARG A 243 8.57 -1.92 4.59
CA ARG A 243 9.46 -2.89 5.21
C ARG A 243 10.45 -2.19 6.15
N ASP A 244 10.89 -0.98 5.79
CA ASP A 244 11.73 -0.14 6.65
C ASP A 244 10.94 0.35 7.87
N VAL A 245 9.72 0.89 7.63
CA VAL A 245 8.82 1.39 8.69
C VAL A 245 8.48 0.32 9.72
N LEU A 246 8.35 -0.93 9.28
CA LEU A 246 7.94 -2.08 10.11
C LEU A 246 9.13 -2.95 10.55
N GLU A 247 10.37 -2.57 10.20
CA GLU A 247 11.60 -3.31 10.53
C GLU A 247 11.60 -4.77 10.02
N LEU A 248 10.91 -5.02 8.88
CA LEU A 248 10.77 -6.37 8.31
C LEU A 248 12.00 -6.85 7.53
N ASN A 249 12.97 -5.99 7.26
CA ASN A 249 14.16 -6.34 6.49
C ASN A 249 15.05 -7.37 7.21
N ASN A 250 14.94 -7.45 8.53
CA ASN A 250 15.73 -8.37 9.38
C ASN A 250 14.99 -9.69 9.74
N LEU A 251 13.77 -9.90 9.21
CA LEU A 251 12.98 -11.11 9.41
C LEU A 251 13.30 -12.20 8.39
#